data_c309517a6dc4e192c08fed16d4245f6d
#
_entry.id   c309517a6dc4e192c08fed16d4245f6d
#
_cell.length_a   1.000
_cell.length_b   1.000
_cell.length_c   1.000
_cell.angle_alpha   90.00
_cell.angle_beta   90.00
_cell.angle_gamma   90.00
#
_symmetry.space_group_name_H-M   'P 1'
#
loop_
_entity.id
_entity.type
_entity.pdbx_description
1 polymer ?
#
loop_
_entity_poly.entity_id
_entity_poly.type
_entity_poly.pdbx_seq_one_letter_code
_entity_poly.pdbx_strand_id
1 'polypeptide(L)'
;MSKYDIVTSFNPDGLELYGRNMLNSFADHWEDDIKLHAWFHDFGEQAFYLRFKELDIPSQHINYCNLNNVEDMLNYREKMEVHNGTEGGRIDYNWRLDAIKWCHKVYALTETASDIHMLQNKDWLIWLDADTITHSPVTKEFLDSVCDEEYDVVHLGRTAADYSETSFVAFNLKGRPAKDFLADLRETYDNCEVTAFREWHDGFIFERLLKLHQYHGLKALNLTPDVPDLNAFSFSVLSEKMEHFKGDLKHGVSKDVSLEHHKRYKQISEMIHFYKCSSFIETGTYNGGRAIQMADAAFDYHDKVTYIGYDLFGTATPEMNEKEFNSKANNTAESVSERLAEYAIEKAKEGKTFEFKLVEGDTNETLTDKPVADLVFIDGGHSYETVSHDYHQLMHNKVVVLDDYFSKDDNDNWPEEEHRGVNKLWTEEIKEREDANVYVIPSNDPVKGGGFTHLGLVLDPDLPKFKARVPIIVTPKDCVPSDDIQNNIKANLTKIDKWIDEKCRINNEIIFVVS
;
A
#
# COMPACT_ATOMS: atom_id res chain seq x y z
N MET A 1 -5.77 4.58 -33.93
CA MET A 1 -5.41 5.45 -32.82
C MET A 1 -6.34 5.18 -31.67
N SER A 2 -5.82 5.11 -30.44
CA SER A 2 -6.63 4.93 -29.24
C SER A 2 -7.57 6.11 -29.03
N LYS A 3 -8.75 5.85 -28.48
CA LYS A 3 -9.69 6.88 -28.02
C LYS A 3 -9.42 7.35 -26.58
N TYR A 4 -8.37 6.82 -25.95
CA TYR A 4 -8.00 7.05 -24.55
C TYR A 4 -6.71 7.83 -24.44
N ASP A 5 -6.68 8.79 -23.52
CA ASP A 5 -5.48 9.42 -22.99
C ASP A 5 -5.51 9.41 -21.46
N ILE A 6 -4.35 9.22 -20.85
CA ILE A 6 -4.18 9.10 -19.42
C ILE A 6 -3.44 10.33 -18.90
N VAL A 7 -3.79 10.81 -17.70
CA VAL A 7 -3.16 11.96 -17.04
C VAL A 7 -2.70 11.58 -15.65
N THR A 8 -1.52 12.02 -15.28
CA THR A 8 -1.00 11.90 -13.92
C THR A 8 -0.12 13.11 -13.57
N SER A 9 0.24 13.28 -12.29
CA SER A 9 1.19 14.34 -11.90
C SER A 9 2.14 13.89 -10.79
N PHE A 10 3.36 14.46 -10.79
CA PHE A 10 4.42 14.18 -9.83
C PHE A 10 5.09 15.47 -9.36
N ASN A 11 5.51 15.49 -8.09
CA ASN A 11 6.58 16.36 -7.61
C ASN A 11 7.92 15.59 -7.60
N PRO A 12 9.09 16.23 -7.30
CA PRO A 12 10.38 15.56 -7.26
C PRO A 12 10.41 14.33 -6.34
N ASP A 13 9.90 14.46 -5.14
CA ASP A 13 9.88 13.37 -4.16
C ASP A 13 8.95 12.24 -4.60
N GLY A 14 7.78 12.58 -5.12
CA GLY A 14 6.84 11.61 -5.67
C GLY A 14 7.38 10.86 -6.89
N LEU A 15 8.17 11.52 -7.74
CA LEU A 15 8.81 10.84 -8.87
C LEU A 15 9.78 9.75 -8.39
N GLU A 16 10.64 10.07 -7.40
CA GLU A 16 11.60 9.11 -6.87
C GLU A 16 10.92 8.00 -6.05
N LEU A 17 9.84 8.37 -5.35
CA LEU A 17 9.19 7.48 -4.41
C LEU A 17 8.32 6.42 -5.10
N TYR A 18 7.52 6.81 -6.10
CA TYR A 18 6.56 5.93 -6.78
C TYR A 18 6.46 6.20 -8.29
N GLY A 19 6.75 7.42 -8.74
CA GLY A 19 6.49 7.84 -10.11
C GLY A 19 7.32 7.09 -11.15
N ARG A 20 8.59 6.72 -10.84
CA ARG A 20 9.42 5.92 -11.74
C ARG A 20 8.79 4.57 -12.04
N ASN A 21 8.25 3.91 -11.02
CA ASN A 21 7.61 2.62 -11.18
C ASN A 21 6.29 2.73 -11.93
N MET A 22 5.50 3.78 -11.66
CA MET A 22 4.29 4.07 -12.43
C MET A 22 4.62 4.25 -13.92
N LEU A 23 5.62 5.06 -14.25
CA LEU A 23 6.03 5.34 -15.63
C LEU A 23 6.55 4.08 -16.33
N ASN A 24 7.41 3.28 -15.67
CA ASN A 24 7.92 2.02 -16.20
C ASN A 24 6.79 1.04 -16.45
N SER A 25 5.94 0.80 -15.43
CA SER A 25 4.82 -0.13 -15.55
C SER A 25 3.79 0.29 -16.59
N PHE A 26 3.61 1.60 -16.77
CA PHE A 26 2.80 2.11 -17.87
C PHE A 26 3.41 1.75 -19.24
N ALA A 27 4.70 2.02 -19.44
CA ALA A 27 5.40 1.73 -20.69
C ALA A 27 5.44 0.22 -21.01
N ASP A 28 5.49 -0.63 -19.98
CA ASP A 28 5.59 -2.09 -20.13
C ASP A 28 4.24 -2.76 -20.43
N HIS A 29 3.13 -2.19 -19.94
CA HIS A 29 1.84 -2.89 -19.92
C HIS A 29 0.70 -2.22 -20.70
N TRP A 30 0.85 -0.96 -21.12
CA TRP A 30 -0.22 -0.29 -21.86
C TRP A 30 0.01 -0.34 -23.36
N GLU A 31 -1.07 -0.42 -24.14
CA GLU A 31 -0.97 -0.42 -25.59
C GLU A 31 -0.31 0.85 -26.15
N ASP A 32 0.52 0.70 -27.16
CA ASP A 32 1.39 1.72 -27.76
C ASP A 32 0.71 3.02 -28.17
N ASP A 33 -0.55 3.01 -28.53
CA ASP A 33 -1.29 4.18 -28.98
C ASP A 33 -2.14 4.84 -27.88
N ILE A 34 -2.07 4.34 -26.65
CA ILE A 34 -2.57 5.01 -25.44
C ILE A 34 -1.46 5.90 -24.91
N LYS A 35 -1.72 7.20 -24.74
CA LYS A 35 -0.73 8.17 -24.27
C LYS A 35 -0.91 8.51 -22.82
N LEU A 36 0.21 8.63 -22.09
CA LEU A 36 0.27 9.19 -20.74
C LEU A 36 0.79 10.63 -20.82
N HIS A 37 0.00 11.57 -20.33
CA HIS A 37 0.40 12.96 -20.08
C HIS A 37 0.88 13.05 -18.62
N ALA A 38 2.19 13.02 -18.43
CA ALA A 38 2.86 13.07 -17.14
C ALA A 38 3.26 14.52 -16.81
N TRP A 39 2.54 15.13 -15.89
CA TRP A 39 2.74 16.51 -15.48
C TRP A 39 3.65 16.62 -14.26
N PHE A 40 4.69 17.44 -14.38
CA PHE A 40 5.64 17.69 -13.30
C PHE A 40 5.44 19.06 -12.66
N HIS A 41 5.55 19.11 -11.35
CA HIS A 41 5.49 20.36 -10.59
C HIS A 41 6.59 20.41 -9.53
N ASP A 42 6.93 21.62 -9.08
CA ASP A 42 7.98 21.90 -8.10
C ASP A 42 9.40 21.48 -8.51
N PHE A 43 9.62 21.22 -9.79
CA PHE A 43 10.95 21.03 -10.37
C PHE A 43 11.50 22.38 -10.82
N GLY A 44 12.77 22.69 -10.50
CA GLY A 44 13.50 23.74 -11.21
C GLY A 44 13.71 23.34 -12.68
N GLU A 45 13.64 24.30 -13.59
CA GLU A 45 13.67 24.06 -15.04
C GLU A 45 14.85 23.17 -15.51
N GLN A 46 16.05 23.40 -14.97
CA GLN A 46 17.23 22.58 -15.25
C GLN A 46 17.15 21.18 -14.64
N ALA A 47 16.62 21.05 -13.41
CA ALA A 47 16.48 19.77 -12.74
C ALA A 47 15.45 18.87 -13.44
N PHE A 48 14.38 19.46 -13.96
CA PHE A 48 13.39 18.76 -14.77
C PHE A 48 14.04 18.04 -15.97
N TYR A 49 14.78 18.76 -16.83
CA TYR A 49 15.41 18.16 -18.01
C TYR A 49 16.48 17.11 -17.68
N LEU A 50 17.20 17.27 -16.58
CA LEU A 50 18.23 16.30 -16.15
C LEU A 50 17.60 15.00 -15.66
N ARG A 51 16.59 15.09 -14.79
CA ARG A 51 15.86 13.93 -14.28
C ARG A 51 15.15 13.16 -15.39
N PHE A 52 14.70 13.88 -16.41
CA PHE A 52 14.06 13.31 -17.58
C PHE A 52 14.97 12.43 -18.42
N LYS A 53 16.21 12.87 -18.63
CA LYS A 53 17.22 12.08 -19.35
C LYS A 53 17.69 10.86 -18.58
N GLU A 54 17.58 10.89 -17.26
CA GLU A 54 17.90 9.77 -16.39
C GLU A 54 16.80 8.69 -16.34
N LEU A 55 15.56 9.06 -16.73
CA LEU A 55 14.49 8.09 -16.95
C LEU A 55 14.70 7.45 -18.31
N ASP A 56 15.39 6.33 -18.38
CA ASP A 56 15.58 5.55 -19.62
C ASP A 56 14.27 4.82 -20.04
N ILE A 57 13.15 5.58 -20.01
CA ILE A 57 11.83 5.08 -20.36
C ILE A 57 11.57 5.38 -21.82
N PRO A 58 11.11 4.40 -22.62
CA PRO A 58 10.74 4.62 -24.03
C PRO A 58 9.70 5.74 -24.15
N SER A 59 10.13 6.89 -24.66
CA SER A 59 9.33 8.13 -24.65
C SER A 59 8.17 8.15 -25.65
N GLN A 60 7.97 7.09 -26.43
CA GLN A 60 6.93 7.07 -27.46
C GLN A 60 5.50 7.06 -26.90
N HIS A 61 5.33 6.65 -25.62
CA HIS A 61 4.04 6.56 -24.95
C HIS A 61 3.78 7.70 -23.97
N ILE A 62 4.82 8.46 -23.57
CA ILE A 62 4.74 9.41 -22.47
C ILE A 62 5.00 10.83 -22.98
N ASN A 63 4.02 11.69 -22.83
CA ASN A 63 4.14 13.12 -23.04
C ASN A 63 4.43 13.78 -21.70
N TYR A 64 5.54 14.44 -21.60
CA TYR A 64 5.97 15.08 -20.37
C TYR A 64 5.62 16.57 -20.39
N CYS A 65 4.93 17.03 -19.37
CA CYS A 65 4.41 18.38 -19.27
C CYS A 65 4.88 19.04 -17.97
N ASN A 66 5.04 20.36 -17.99
CA ASN A 66 5.51 21.12 -16.83
C ASN A 66 4.40 22.02 -16.29
N LEU A 67 3.86 21.69 -15.13
CA LEU A 67 2.84 22.50 -14.45
C LEU A 67 3.35 23.86 -13.97
N ASN A 68 4.66 24.04 -13.80
CA ASN A 68 5.21 25.35 -13.45
C ASN A 68 5.06 26.39 -14.57
N ASN A 69 4.65 25.97 -15.78
CA ASN A 69 4.32 26.87 -16.88
C ASN A 69 2.83 27.26 -16.92
N VAL A 70 2.02 26.72 -16.02
CA VAL A 70 0.58 27.03 -15.91
C VAL A 70 0.39 28.20 -14.96
N GLU A 71 0.21 29.38 -15.51
CA GLU A 71 0.12 30.65 -14.76
C GLU A 71 -1.02 30.64 -13.75
N ASP A 72 -2.19 30.11 -14.11
CA ASP A 72 -3.34 30.03 -13.23
C ASP A 72 -3.07 29.18 -11.99
N MET A 73 -2.35 28.05 -12.15
CA MET A 73 -1.93 27.23 -11.01
C MET A 73 -0.97 27.99 -10.08
N LEU A 74 -0.01 28.72 -10.64
CA LEU A 74 0.92 29.51 -9.83
C LEU A 74 0.19 30.60 -9.08
N ASN A 75 -0.74 31.31 -9.73
CA ASN A 75 -1.58 32.33 -9.13
C ASN A 75 -2.49 31.76 -8.02
N TYR A 76 -3.06 30.58 -8.24
CA TYR A 76 -3.83 29.87 -7.23
C TYR A 76 -2.99 29.54 -6.00
N ARG A 77 -1.83 28.94 -6.20
CA ARG A 77 -0.90 28.56 -5.10
C ARG A 77 -0.46 29.76 -4.29
N GLU A 78 -0.15 30.89 -4.93
CA GLU A 78 0.20 32.13 -4.25
C GLU A 78 -0.95 32.64 -3.37
N LYS A 79 -2.18 32.67 -3.91
CA LYS A 79 -3.37 33.12 -3.15
C LYS A 79 -3.72 32.19 -1.99
N MET A 80 -3.47 30.90 -2.16
CA MET A 80 -3.86 29.84 -1.21
C MET A 80 -2.71 29.40 -0.28
N GLU A 81 -1.54 30.07 -0.29
CA GLU A 81 -0.36 29.70 0.46
C GLU A 81 -0.60 29.45 1.96
N VAL A 82 -1.49 30.25 2.56
CA VAL A 82 -1.86 30.13 3.98
C VAL A 82 -2.77 28.94 4.27
N HIS A 83 -3.36 28.34 3.24
CA HIS A 83 -4.32 27.23 3.31
C HIS A 83 -3.64 25.89 3.02
N ASN A 84 -2.56 25.58 3.74
CA ASN A 84 -1.64 24.46 3.50
C ASN A 84 -1.78 23.32 4.52
N GLY A 85 -2.94 23.19 5.16
CA GLY A 85 -3.19 22.15 6.18
C GLY A 85 -2.68 22.46 7.58
N THR A 86 -2.03 23.62 7.79
CA THR A 86 -1.46 24.03 9.11
C THR A 86 -2.18 25.23 9.72
N GLU A 87 -3.38 25.55 9.25
CA GLU A 87 -4.13 26.75 9.66
C GLU A 87 -4.44 26.81 11.16
N GLY A 88 -4.46 28.04 11.70
CA GLY A 88 -4.91 28.35 13.06
C GLY A 88 -3.91 28.00 14.14
N GLY A 89 -2.62 27.87 13.82
CA GLY A 89 -1.56 27.54 14.79
C GLY A 89 -1.64 26.12 15.29
N ARG A 90 -2.28 25.23 14.53
CA ARG A 90 -2.27 23.78 14.79
C ARG A 90 -0.84 23.24 14.65
N ILE A 91 -0.44 22.46 15.62
CA ILE A 91 0.86 21.75 15.61
C ILE A 91 0.79 20.57 14.63
N ASP A 92 -0.44 20.06 14.34
CA ASP A 92 -0.66 18.87 13.52
C ASP A 92 -1.17 19.26 12.13
N TYR A 93 -0.50 18.75 11.11
CA TYR A 93 -0.89 18.88 9.72
C TYR A 93 -2.22 18.15 9.44
N ASN A 94 -3.17 18.87 8.85
CA ASN A 94 -4.47 18.33 8.41
C ASN A 94 -4.57 18.30 6.89
N TRP A 95 -4.29 17.16 6.29
CA TRP A 95 -4.33 16.97 4.84
C TRP A 95 -5.70 17.28 4.20
N ARG A 96 -6.81 17.20 4.97
CA ARG A 96 -8.15 17.53 4.49
C ARG A 96 -8.35 19.02 4.24
N LEU A 97 -7.55 19.85 4.89
CA LEU A 97 -7.55 21.30 4.80
C LEU A 97 -6.29 21.85 4.12
N ASP A 98 -5.67 21.06 3.24
CA ASP A 98 -4.54 21.46 2.42
C ASP A 98 -5.00 21.71 0.98
N ALA A 99 -5.30 22.97 0.67
CA ALA A 99 -5.75 23.38 -0.65
C ALA A 99 -4.62 23.31 -1.71
N ILE A 100 -3.36 23.44 -1.27
CA ILE A 100 -2.19 23.46 -2.17
C ILE A 100 -1.89 22.06 -2.69
N LYS A 101 -1.90 21.07 -1.80
CA LYS A 101 -1.49 19.69 -2.12
C LYS A 101 -2.26 19.09 -3.28
N TRP A 102 -3.53 19.41 -3.40
CA TRP A 102 -4.44 18.75 -4.34
C TRP A 102 -4.66 19.50 -5.65
N CYS A 103 -4.22 20.76 -5.73
CA CYS A 103 -4.44 21.58 -6.91
C CYS A 103 -3.73 21.03 -8.17
N HIS A 104 -2.55 20.42 -8.02
CA HIS A 104 -1.76 19.91 -9.15
C HIS A 104 -2.52 18.91 -10.00
N LYS A 105 -3.31 18.03 -9.37
CA LYS A 105 -4.19 17.09 -10.06
C LYS A 105 -5.21 17.79 -10.94
N VAL A 106 -5.88 18.80 -10.39
CA VAL A 106 -6.92 19.52 -11.10
C VAL A 106 -6.34 20.27 -12.29
N TYR A 107 -5.25 21.00 -12.08
CA TYR A 107 -4.60 21.73 -13.17
C TYR A 107 -4.04 20.80 -14.25
N ALA A 108 -3.39 19.68 -13.89
CA ALA A 108 -2.91 18.71 -14.86
C ALA A 108 -4.04 18.13 -15.73
N LEU A 109 -5.15 17.76 -15.08
CA LEU A 109 -6.31 17.18 -15.75
C LEU A 109 -6.98 18.21 -16.69
N THR A 110 -7.23 19.41 -16.19
CA THR A 110 -7.97 20.45 -16.95
C THR A 110 -7.12 21.09 -18.04
N GLU A 111 -5.82 21.25 -17.85
CA GLU A 111 -4.90 21.66 -18.92
C GLU A 111 -4.90 20.63 -20.05
N THR A 112 -4.76 19.34 -19.73
CA THR A 112 -4.82 18.29 -20.74
C THR A 112 -6.16 18.28 -21.47
N ALA A 113 -7.29 18.46 -20.73
CA ALA A 113 -8.63 18.52 -21.32
C ALA A 113 -8.84 19.74 -22.26
N SER A 114 -8.13 20.83 -22.02
CA SER A 114 -8.26 22.09 -22.76
C SER A 114 -7.34 22.14 -23.99
N ASP A 115 -6.26 21.38 -23.99
CA ASP A 115 -5.30 21.39 -25.10
C ASP A 115 -5.78 20.54 -26.27
N ILE A 116 -6.34 21.20 -27.26
CA ILE A 116 -6.84 20.57 -28.49
C ILE A 116 -5.72 19.83 -29.27
N HIS A 117 -4.45 20.18 -29.06
CA HIS A 117 -3.31 19.50 -29.67
C HIS A 117 -2.95 18.23 -28.94
N MET A 118 -3.17 18.17 -27.62
CA MET A 118 -3.00 16.96 -26.83
C MET A 118 -4.10 15.94 -27.09
N LEU A 119 -5.37 16.41 -27.22
CA LEU A 119 -6.55 15.57 -27.34
C LEU A 119 -7.04 15.29 -28.77
N GLN A 120 -6.18 15.39 -29.78
CA GLN A 120 -6.60 15.15 -31.17
C GLN A 120 -7.31 13.79 -31.34
N ASN A 121 -8.65 13.84 -31.53
CA ASN A 121 -9.53 12.68 -31.71
C ASN A 121 -9.60 11.70 -30.50
N LYS A 122 -9.45 12.18 -29.28
CA LYS A 122 -9.65 11.39 -28.07
C LYS A 122 -11.08 11.57 -27.53
N ASP A 123 -11.66 10.45 -27.14
CA ASP A 123 -13.01 10.41 -26.59
C ASP A 123 -12.98 10.42 -25.07
N TRP A 124 -11.96 9.83 -24.47
CA TRP A 124 -11.82 9.64 -23.04
C TRP A 124 -10.53 10.23 -22.48
N LEU A 125 -10.64 10.98 -21.41
CA LEU A 125 -9.52 11.42 -20.59
C LEU A 125 -9.61 10.75 -19.22
N ILE A 126 -8.55 10.04 -18.84
CA ILE A 126 -8.52 9.26 -17.61
C ILE A 126 -7.44 9.82 -16.68
N TRP A 127 -7.83 10.23 -15.49
CA TRP A 127 -6.89 10.47 -14.41
C TRP A 127 -6.49 9.16 -13.76
N LEU A 128 -5.19 8.97 -13.56
CA LEU A 128 -4.62 7.87 -12.80
C LEU A 128 -3.61 8.42 -11.79
N ASP A 129 -3.80 8.16 -10.50
CA ASP A 129 -2.88 8.63 -9.47
C ASP A 129 -1.48 8.04 -9.69
N ALA A 130 -0.46 8.86 -9.45
CA ALA A 130 0.94 8.57 -9.74
C ALA A 130 1.54 7.42 -8.92
N ASP A 131 0.88 7.00 -7.87
CA ASP A 131 1.20 5.86 -7.01
C ASP A 131 0.43 4.60 -7.41
N THR A 132 0.02 4.50 -8.68
CA THR A 132 -0.58 3.31 -9.29
C THR A 132 0.44 2.56 -10.13
N ILE A 133 0.59 1.26 -9.91
CA ILE A 133 1.45 0.37 -10.70
C ILE A 133 0.58 -0.57 -11.53
N THR A 134 0.91 -0.70 -12.81
CA THR A 134 0.27 -1.64 -13.71
C THR A 134 1.07 -2.95 -13.73
N HIS A 135 0.44 -4.06 -13.42
CA HIS A 135 1.08 -5.39 -13.35
C HIS A 135 0.62 -6.35 -14.45
N SER A 136 -0.37 -5.95 -15.25
CA SER A 136 -0.93 -6.80 -16.32
C SER A 136 -1.33 -5.94 -17.53
N PRO A 137 -1.36 -6.49 -18.74
CA PRO A 137 -1.65 -5.74 -19.95
C PRO A 137 -2.99 -4.98 -19.89
N VAL A 138 -2.94 -3.67 -20.14
CA VAL A 138 -4.11 -2.79 -20.27
C VAL A 138 -4.36 -2.53 -21.74
N THR A 139 -5.40 -3.16 -22.27
CA THR A 139 -5.80 -3.04 -23.67
C THR A 139 -6.97 -2.08 -23.84
N LYS A 140 -7.23 -1.68 -25.07
CA LYS A 140 -8.41 -0.87 -25.40
C LYS A 140 -9.72 -1.59 -25.07
N GLU A 141 -9.76 -2.89 -25.28
CA GLU A 141 -10.92 -3.72 -24.95
C GLU A 141 -11.18 -3.72 -23.44
N PHE A 142 -10.14 -3.77 -22.61
CA PHE A 142 -10.29 -3.62 -21.16
C PHE A 142 -10.85 -2.25 -20.81
N LEU A 143 -10.28 -1.17 -21.38
CA LEU A 143 -10.78 0.19 -21.14
C LEU A 143 -12.22 0.37 -21.69
N ASP A 144 -12.58 -0.27 -22.79
CA ASP A 144 -13.95 -0.27 -23.33
C ASP A 144 -14.94 -0.93 -22.36
N SER A 145 -14.50 -1.93 -21.60
CA SER A 145 -15.33 -2.58 -20.58
C SER A 145 -15.51 -1.72 -19.30
N VAL A 146 -14.56 -0.81 -19.03
CA VAL A 146 -14.59 0.09 -17.87
C VAL A 146 -15.28 1.42 -18.21
N CYS A 147 -14.99 1.97 -19.38
CA CYS A 147 -15.44 3.29 -19.85
C CYS A 147 -16.63 3.13 -20.80
N ASP A 148 -17.80 2.84 -20.23
CA ASP A 148 -19.04 2.70 -21.00
C ASP A 148 -19.52 4.06 -21.56
N GLU A 149 -19.70 4.12 -22.90
CA GLU A 149 -20.07 5.34 -23.63
C GLU A 149 -21.46 5.93 -23.26
N GLU A 150 -22.29 5.17 -22.53
CA GLU A 150 -23.55 5.70 -21.99
C GLU A 150 -23.34 6.69 -20.84
N TYR A 151 -22.15 6.73 -20.25
CA TYR A 151 -21.82 7.57 -19.11
C TYR A 151 -20.88 8.73 -19.51
N ASP A 152 -21.01 9.83 -18.80
CA ASP A 152 -20.17 11.01 -18.96
C ASP A 152 -18.91 10.94 -18.08
N VAL A 153 -19.04 10.32 -16.88
CA VAL A 153 -17.96 10.14 -15.90
C VAL A 153 -17.99 8.72 -15.35
N VAL A 154 -16.80 8.11 -15.21
CA VAL A 154 -16.61 6.83 -14.51
C VAL A 154 -15.71 7.07 -13.30
N HIS A 155 -16.12 6.59 -12.12
CA HIS A 155 -15.42 6.87 -10.87
C HIS A 155 -15.49 5.70 -9.89
N LEU A 156 -14.72 5.79 -8.81
CA LEU A 156 -14.70 4.85 -7.69
C LEU A 156 -15.46 5.45 -6.51
N GLY A 157 -16.71 5.06 -6.30
CA GLY A 157 -17.44 5.41 -5.08
C GLY A 157 -17.10 4.47 -3.93
N ARG A 158 -17.55 4.83 -2.72
CA ARG A 158 -17.37 4.00 -1.51
C ARG A 158 -18.36 4.41 -0.44
N THR A 159 -18.67 3.48 0.48
CA THR A 159 -19.54 3.77 1.62
C THR A 159 -18.77 4.15 2.90
N ALA A 160 -17.46 3.90 2.93
CA ALA A 160 -16.59 4.27 4.06
C ALA A 160 -16.38 5.79 4.23
N ALA A 161 -16.73 6.60 3.22
CA ALA A 161 -16.64 8.05 3.27
C ALA A 161 -17.76 8.68 2.41
N ASP A 162 -18.09 9.94 2.64
CA ASP A 162 -19.09 10.68 1.87
C ASP A 162 -18.50 11.36 0.60
N TYR A 163 -17.39 10.79 0.09
CA TYR A 163 -16.72 11.22 -1.14
C TYR A 163 -16.04 10.05 -1.85
N SER A 164 -15.96 10.17 -3.18
CA SER A 164 -15.32 9.18 -4.04
C SER A 164 -13.82 9.06 -3.81
N GLU A 165 -13.26 7.90 -4.15
CA GLU A 165 -11.83 7.75 -4.34
C GLU A 165 -11.45 8.23 -5.74
N THR A 166 -10.57 9.21 -5.83
CA THR A 166 -10.19 9.86 -7.08
C THR A 166 -8.87 9.36 -7.65
N SER A 167 -8.40 8.20 -7.23
CA SER A 167 -7.18 7.57 -7.81
C SER A 167 -7.37 7.13 -9.26
N PHE A 168 -8.61 6.87 -9.66
CA PHE A 168 -9.04 6.67 -11.04
C PHE A 168 -10.35 7.43 -11.29
N VAL A 169 -10.34 8.28 -12.31
CA VAL A 169 -11.55 8.95 -12.80
C VAL A 169 -11.44 9.09 -14.32
N ALA A 170 -12.47 8.65 -15.06
CA ALA A 170 -12.51 8.78 -16.52
C ALA A 170 -13.63 9.74 -16.94
N PHE A 171 -13.35 10.60 -17.91
CA PHE A 171 -14.22 11.63 -18.46
C PHE A 171 -14.48 11.40 -19.93
N ASN A 172 -15.75 11.24 -20.32
CA ASN A 172 -16.17 11.12 -21.71
C ASN A 172 -16.25 12.51 -22.37
N LEU A 173 -15.22 12.86 -23.13
CA LEU A 173 -15.10 14.17 -23.78
C LEU A 173 -15.91 14.28 -25.09
N LYS A 174 -16.62 13.23 -25.54
CA LYS A 174 -17.57 13.34 -26.67
C LYS A 174 -18.73 14.25 -26.32
N GLY A 175 -19.24 14.10 -25.08
CA GLY A 175 -20.37 14.86 -24.56
C GLY A 175 -19.97 16.20 -23.96
N ARG A 176 -20.97 17.07 -23.82
CA ARG A 176 -20.83 18.35 -23.11
C ARG A 176 -20.76 18.19 -21.59
N PRO A 177 -21.53 17.27 -20.95
CA PRO A 177 -21.60 17.22 -19.48
C PRO A 177 -20.25 17.02 -18.79
N ALA A 178 -19.37 16.13 -19.29
CA ALA A 178 -18.04 15.93 -18.73
C ALA A 178 -17.13 17.17 -18.92
N LYS A 179 -17.27 17.87 -20.03
CA LYS A 179 -16.53 19.13 -20.27
C LYS A 179 -16.98 20.26 -19.37
N ASP A 180 -18.30 20.41 -19.18
CA ASP A 180 -18.87 21.39 -18.26
C ASP A 180 -18.42 21.07 -16.81
N PHE A 181 -18.39 19.80 -16.41
CA PHE A 181 -17.85 19.37 -15.11
C PHE A 181 -16.37 19.77 -14.93
N LEU A 182 -15.53 19.50 -15.93
CA LEU A 182 -14.10 19.86 -15.87
C LEU A 182 -13.90 21.38 -15.84
N ALA A 183 -14.75 22.14 -16.54
CA ALA A 183 -14.72 23.60 -16.51
C ALA A 183 -15.08 24.14 -15.11
N ASP A 184 -16.15 23.64 -14.50
CA ASP A 184 -16.58 24.05 -13.15
C ASP A 184 -15.56 23.60 -12.09
N LEU A 185 -14.94 22.42 -12.26
CA LEU A 185 -13.85 21.98 -11.40
C LEU A 185 -12.66 22.95 -11.48
N ARG A 186 -12.27 23.36 -12.70
CA ARG A 186 -11.23 24.36 -12.92
C ARG A 186 -11.59 25.71 -12.29
N GLU A 187 -12.79 26.20 -12.55
CA GLU A 187 -13.26 27.50 -12.04
C GLU A 187 -13.28 27.54 -10.51
N THR A 188 -13.65 26.44 -9.84
CA THR A 188 -13.62 26.30 -8.38
C THR A 188 -12.21 26.58 -7.82
N TYR A 189 -11.16 26.13 -8.50
CA TYR A 189 -9.77 26.39 -8.10
C TYR A 189 -9.31 27.78 -8.52
N ASP A 190 -9.53 28.22 -9.74
CA ASP A 190 -9.12 29.54 -10.24
C ASP A 190 -9.72 30.68 -9.39
N ASN A 191 -10.96 30.52 -8.92
CA ASN A 191 -11.67 31.46 -8.04
C ASN A 191 -11.32 31.27 -6.55
N CYS A 192 -10.47 30.29 -6.18
CA CYS A 192 -10.15 29.96 -4.78
C CYS A 192 -11.38 29.55 -3.93
N GLU A 193 -12.42 29.01 -4.56
CA GLU A 193 -13.68 28.63 -3.90
C GLU A 193 -13.57 27.34 -3.09
N VAL A 194 -12.44 26.62 -3.17
CA VAL A 194 -12.18 25.37 -2.42
C VAL A 194 -12.38 25.55 -0.91
N THR A 195 -12.11 26.74 -0.36
CA THR A 195 -12.28 27.04 1.07
C THR A 195 -13.74 27.20 1.49
N ALA A 196 -14.67 27.29 0.56
CA ALA A 196 -16.11 27.28 0.85
C ALA A 196 -16.61 25.85 1.19
N PHE A 197 -15.84 24.82 0.87
CA PHE A 197 -16.18 23.43 1.19
C PHE A 197 -15.69 23.06 2.59
N ARG A 198 -16.30 22.01 3.17
CA ARG A 198 -15.93 21.48 4.48
C ARG A 198 -14.53 20.87 4.49
N GLU A 199 -14.12 20.24 3.40
CA GLU A 199 -12.82 19.63 3.17
C GLU A 199 -12.31 20.07 1.79
N TRP A 200 -11.00 20.28 1.66
CA TRP A 200 -10.41 20.93 0.48
C TRP A 200 -9.60 19.97 -0.41
N HIS A 201 -9.64 18.68 -0.09
CA HIS A 201 -8.97 17.68 -0.92
C HIS A 201 -9.82 17.34 -2.15
N ASP A 202 -9.15 16.87 -3.19
CA ASP A 202 -9.71 16.57 -4.51
C ASP A 202 -10.92 15.65 -4.47
N GLY A 203 -10.90 14.57 -3.69
CA GLY A 203 -12.00 13.61 -3.60
C GLY A 203 -13.28 14.22 -3.05
N PHE A 204 -13.19 15.12 -2.05
CA PHE A 204 -14.36 15.80 -1.49
C PHE A 204 -14.97 16.80 -2.47
N ILE A 205 -14.12 17.63 -3.09
CA ILE A 205 -14.57 18.64 -4.07
C ILE A 205 -15.16 17.95 -5.30
N PHE A 206 -14.48 16.93 -5.83
CA PHE A 206 -14.98 16.12 -6.93
C PHE A 206 -16.39 15.58 -6.64
N GLU A 207 -16.59 14.95 -5.50
CA GLU A 207 -17.90 14.38 -5.12
C GLU A 207 -19.00 15.44 -5.04
N ARG A 208 -18.69 16.63 -4.50
CA ARG A 208 -19.70 17.72 -4.40
C ARG A 208 -20.10 18.23 -5.78
N LEU A 209 -19.14 18.44 -6.66
CA LEU A 209 -19.40 18.84 -8.04
C LEU A 209 -20.11 17.71 -8.82
N LEU A 210 -19.70 16.45 -8.62
CA LEU A 210 -20.34 15.32 -9.28
C LEU A 210 -21.83 15.24 -8.95
N LYS A 211 -22.21 15.37 -7.67
CA LYS A 211 -23.62 15.39 -7.26
C LYS A 211 -24.40 16.55 -7.86
N LEU A 212 -23.78 17.73 -7.93
CA LEU A 212 -24.38 18.90 -8.57
C LEU A 212 -24.65 18.65 -10.06
N HIS A 213 -23.63 18.15 -10.78
CA HIS A 213 -23.76 17.86 -12.21
C HIS A 213 -24.73 16.70 -12.50
N GLN A 214 -24.78 15.67 -11.65
CA GLN A 214 -25.76 14.60 -11.74
C GLN A 214 -27.20 15.13 -11.59
N TYR A 215 -27.43 16.10 -10.68
CA TYR A 215 -28.72 16.78 -10.55
C TYR A 215 -29.08 17.51 -11.84
N HIS A 216 -28.12 18.00 -12.61
CA HIS A 216 -28.28 18.64 -13.91
C HIS A 216 -28.21 17.67 -15.11
N GLY A 217 -28.19 16.37 -14.88
CA GLY A 217 -28.33 15.34 -15.90
C GLY A 217 -27.04 14.65 -16.35
N LEU A 218 -25.88 14.94 -15.74
CA LEU A 218 -24.66 14.19 -15.96
C LEU A 218 -24.87 12.73 -15.52
N LYS A 219 -24.45 11.78 -16.35
CA LYS A 219 -24.50 10.36 -16.03
C LYS A 219 -23.14 9.90 -15.53
N ALA A 220 -23.10 9.38 -14.31
CA ALA A 220 -21.88 8.82 -13.74
C ALA A 220 -22.01 7.32 -13.48
N LEU A 221 -21.01 6.54 -13.88
CA LEU A 221 -20.85 5.12 -13.54
C LEU A 221 -19.94 5.00 -12.32
N ASN A 222 -20.50 4.46 -11.24
CA ASN A 222 -19.72 4.10 -10.07
C ASN A 222 -19.29 2.62 -10.18
N LEU A 223 -17.99 2.37 -10.28
CA LEU A 223 -17.44 1.00 -10.39
C LEU A 223 -17.48 0.23 -9.06
N THR A 224 -17.68 0.93 -7.94
CA THR A 224 -17.58 0.36 -6.59
C THR A 224 -18.66 0.92 -5.66
N PRO A 225 -19.98 0.76 -6.00
CA PRO A 225 -21.07 1.46 -5.29
C PRO A 225 -21.21 1.06 -3.82
N ASP A 226 -20.87 -0.17 -3.46
CA ASP A 226 -21.13 -0.76 -2.14
C ASP A 226 -19.85 -1.05 -1.35
N VAL A 227 -18.69 -0.57 -1.80
CA VAL A 227 -17.41 -0.84 -1.14
C VAL A 227 -17.30 -0.08 0.19
N PRO A 228 -17.21 -0.78 1.33
CA PRO A 228 -17.11 -0.18 2.66
C PRO A 228 -15.67 0.19 3.04
N ASP A 229 -14.75 0.20 2.07
CA ASP A 229 -13.33 0.47 2.28
C ASP A 229 -12.92 1.86 1.78
N LEU A 230 -11.86 2.41 2.38
CA LEU A 230 -11.23 3.64 1.91
C LEU A 230 -10.42 3.43 0.63
N ASN A 231 -9.98 2.20 0.35
CA ASN A 231 -9.28 1.82 -0.88
C ASN A 231 -10.22 1.12 -1.87
N ALA A 232 -11.19 1.87 -2.41
CA ALA A 232 -12.15 1.33 -3.37
C ALA A 232 -11.50 0.81 -4.66
N PHE A 233 -10.32 1.31 -5.02
CA PHE A 233 -9.57 0.86 -6.19
C PHE A 233 -9.32 -0.64 -6.16
N SER A 234 -8.88 -1.16 -5.02
CA SER A 234 -8.55 -2.60 -4.84
C SER A 234 -9.76 -3.53 -4.94
N PHE A 235 -10.98 -2.99 -4.86
CA PHE A 235 -12.24 -3.74 -5.00
C PHE A 235 -12.91 -3.52 -6.36
N SER A 236 -12.28 -2.79 -7.26
CA SER A 236 -12.79 -2.53 -8.60
C SER A 236 -12.19 -3.50 -9.61
N VAL A 237 -12.81 -3.58 -10.80
CA VAL A 237 -12.27 -4.31 -11.95
C VAL A 237 -10.86 -3.83 -12.35
N LEU A 238 -10.47 -2.61 -11.95
CA LEU A 238 -9.13 -2.08 -12.21
C LEU A 238 -8.03 -2.88 -11.51
N SER A 239 -8.33 -3.49 -10.36
CA SER A 239 -7.38 -4.29 -9.60
C SER A 239 -6.92 -5.56 -10.33
N GLU A 240 -7.62 -6.00 -11.37
CA GLU A 240 -7.17 -7.08 -12.26
C GLU A 240 -5.92 -6.71 -13.09
N LYS A 241 -5.66 -5.42 -13.23
CA LYS A 241 -4.60 -4.88 -14.08
C LYS A 241 -3.62 -3.98 -13.35
N MET A 242 -4.05 -3.34 -12.28
CA MET A 242 -3.31 -2.27 -11.60
C MET A 242 -3.49 -2.34 -10.10
N GLU A 243 -2.53 -1.85 -9.36
CA GLU A 243 -2.59 -1.68 -7.91
C GLU A 243 -2.32 -0.22 -7.55
N HIS A 244 -3.14 0.34 -6.64
CA HIS A 244 -3.02 1.70 -6.15
C HIS A 244 -2.53 1.71 -4.70
N PHE A 245 -1.41 2.39 -4.46
CA PHE A 245 -0.74 2.44 -3.17
C PHE A 245 -1.13 3.67 -2.36
N LYS A 246 -1.76 3.48 -1.20
CA LYS A 246 -2.22 4.57 -0.33
C LYS A 246 -1.32 4.79 0.88
N GLY A 247 -1.23 6.07 1.31
CA GLY A 247 -0.57 6.44 2.57
C GLY A 247 0.88 6.03 2.61
N ASP A 248 1.26 5.35 3.69
CA ASP A 248 2.65 4.91 3.91
C ASP A 248 3.11 3.83 2.93
N LEU A 249 2.18 3.17 2.23
CA LEU A 249 2.49 2.22 1.16
C LEU A 249 3.25 2.87 -0.01
N LYS A 250 3.21 4.19 -0.16
CA LYS A 250 3.94 4.94 -1.18
C LYS A 250 5.46 4.96 -0.99
N HIS A 251 5.91 4.78 0.25
CA HIS A 251 7.31 4.98 0.63
C HIS A 251 8.26 3.84 0.29
N GLY A 252 7.86 2.88 -0.50
CA GLY A 252 8.65 1.69 -0.80
C GLY A 252 8.38 1.05 -2.14
N VAL A 253 8.03 1.80 -3.18
CA VAL A 253 7.81 1.26 -4.53
C VAL A 253 9.14 0.93 -5.22
N SER A 254 9.88 -0.02 -4.68
CA SER A 254 10.67 -0.98 -5.47
C SER A 254 9.73 -2.11 -5.91
N LYS A 255 10.09 -2.97 -6.86
CA LYS A 255 9.25 -4.05 -7.41
C LYS A 255 8.55 -4.99 -6.38
N ASP A 256 8.69 -4.74 -5.05
CA ASP A 256 8.25 -5.59 -3.94
C ASP A 256 7.49 -4.87 -2.81
N VAL A 257 6.72 -3.87 -3.13
CA VAL A 257 6.23 -2.83 -2.22
C VAL A 257 5.15 -3.21 -1.22
N SER A 258 4.41 -4.27 -1.43
CA SER A 258 3.36 -4.67 -0.48
C SER A 258 3.88 -5.11 0.90
N LEU A 259 5.21 -5.25 1.05
CA LEU A 259 5.81 -5.99 2.15
C LEU A 259 6.72 -5.18 3.07
N GLU A 260 7.23 -4.02 2.63
CA GLU A 260 8.23 -3.27 3.40
C GLU A 260 7.65 -2.30 4.45
N HIS A 261 6.34 -2.03 4.43
CA HIS A 261 5.78 -0.93 5.20
C HIS A 261 5.40 -1.27 6.63
N HIS A 262 4.99 -2.51 6.87
CA HIS A 262 4.73 -2.94 8.23
C HIS A 262 6.04 -3.27 8.93
N LYS A 263 6.26 -2.71 10.11
CA LYS A 263 7.48 -2.96 10.91
C LYS A 263 7.68 -4.44 11.16
N ARG A 264 6.59 -5.19 11.36
CA ARG A 264 6.64 -6.64 11.58
C ARG A 264 7.29 -7.40 10.44
N TYR A 265 7.15 -6.94 9.22
CA TYR A 265 7.76 -7.60 8.06
C TYR A 265 9.25 -7.34 7.93
N LYS A 266 9.72 -6.14 8.32
CA LYS A 266 11.15 -5.88 8.49
C LYS A 266 11.75 -6.75 9.58
N GLN A 267 11.01 -6.98 10.67
CA GLN A 267 11.42 -7.89 11.74
C GLN A 267 11.59 -9.33 11.24
N ILE A 268 10.75 -9.80 10.31
CA ILE A 268 10.93 -11.12 9.68
C ILE A 268 12.25 -11.17 8.90
N SER A 269 12.55 -10.16 8.08
CA SER A 269 13.84 -10.08 7.36
C SER A 269 15.04 -10.06 8.33
N GLU A 270 14.93 -9.35 9.45
CA GLU A 270 15.96 -9.34 10.48
C GLU A 270 16.15 -10.72 11.16
N MET A 271 15.04 -11.47 11.39
CA MET A 271 15.13 -12.85 11.90
C MET A 271 15.83 -13.76 10.90
N ILE A 272 15.53 -13.63 9.60
CA ILE A 272 16.18 -14.39 8.53
C ILE A 272 17.69 -14.11 8.53
N HIS A 273 18.10 -12.84 8.63
CA HIS A 273 19.51 -12.46 8.73
C HIS A 273 20.17 -12.99 10.00
N PHE A 274 19.46 -12.91 11.14
CA PHE A 274 20.01 -13.33 12.43
C PHE A 274 20.20 -14.84 12.51
N TYR A 275 19.21 -15.63 12.09
CA TYR A 275 19.24 -17.08 12.13
C TYR A 275 19.82 -17.71 10.85
N LYS A 276 20.10 -16.90 9.81
CA LYS A 276 20.61 -17.34 8.50
C LYS A 276 19.73 -18.43 7.88
N CYS A 277 18.43 -18.15 7.85
CA CYS A 277 17.45 -19.06 7.28
C CYS A 277 17.58 -19.13 5.76
N SER A 278 17.41 -20.33 5.18
CA SER A 278 17.46 -20.60 3.75
C SER A 278 16.26 -21.38 3.23
N SER A 279 15.42 -21.86 4.14
CA SER A 279 14.19 -22.61 3.82
C SER A 279 13.00 -22.05 4.58
N PHE A 280 11.87 -21.89 3.88
CA PHE A 280 10.69 -21.23 4.40
C PHE A 280 9.43 -22.03 4.17
N ILE A 281 8.51 -21.96 5.12
CA ILE A 281 7.12 -22.37 4.99
C ILE A 281 6.23 -21.17 5.36
N GLU A 282 5.24 -20.90 4.55
CA GLU A 282 4.24 -19.85 4.81
C GLU A 282 2.84 -20.42 4.69
N THR A 283 1.95 -20.14 5.65
CA THR A 283 0.50 -20.27 5.46
C THR A 283 -0.07 -18.89 5.23
N GLY A 284 -0.90 -18.73 4.19
CA GLY A 284 -1.37 -17.42 3.74
C GLY A 284 -0.41 -16.74 2.75
N THR A 285 -0.07 -17.43 1.67
CA THR A 285 0.87 -16.93 0.64
C THR A 285 0.35 -15.69 -0.10
N TYR A 286 -0.96 -15.52 -0.21
CA TYR A 286 -1.64 -14.43 -0.89
C TYR A 286 -1.12 -14.23 -2.33
N ASN A 287 -0.34 -13.16 -2.59
CA ASN A 287 0.22 -12.84 -3.90
C ASN A 287 1.69 -13.25 -4.08
N GLY A 288 2.28 -13.95 -3.12
CA GLY A 288 3.68 -14.41 -3.15
C GLY A 288 4.74 -13.33 -2.84
N GLY A 289 4.31 -12.11 -2.53
CA GLY A 289 5.25 -11.04 -2.25
C GLY A 289 6.09 -11.29 -0.98
N ARG A 290 5.51 -11.91 0.06
CA ARG A 290 6.25 -12.29 1.27
C ARG A 290 7.30 -13.35 0.97
N ALA A 291 6.99 -14.32 0.11
CA ALA A 291 7.94 -15.32 -0.35
C ALA A 291 9.19 -14.67 -0.95
N ILE A 292 8.99 -13.66 -1.81
CA ILE A 292 10.08 -12.90 -2.44
C ILE A 292 10.89 -12.14 -1.40
N GLN A 293 10.25 -11.44 -0.45
CA GLN A 293 10.95 -10.70 0.60
C GLN A 293 11.80 -11.62 1.50
N MET A 294 11.26 -12.77 1.91
CA MET A 294 12.00 -13.75 2.70
C MET A 294 13.17 -14.31 1.92
N ALA A 295 12.98 -14.59 0.63
CA ALA A 295 14.03 -15.08 -0.24
C ALA A 295 15.15 -14.03 -0.45
N ASP A 296 14.80 -12.74 -0.68
CA ASP A 296 15.80 -11.68 -0.82
C ASP A 296 16.64 -11.53 0.45
N ALA A 297 16.03 -11.53 1.64
CA ALA A 297 16.77 -11.50 2.90
C ALA A 297 17.70 -12.73 3.08
N ALA A 298 17.28 -13.89 2.61
CA ALA A 298 18.08 -15.12 2.68
C ALA A 298 19.24 -15.12 1.67
N PHE A 299 19.05 -14.51 0.51
CA PHE A 299 20.09 -14.41 -0.52
C PHE A 299 21.29 -13.55 -0.14
N ASP A 300 21.22 -12.78 0.93
CA ASP A 300 22.40 -12.12 1.51
C ASP A 300 23.43 -13.10 2.07
N TYR A 301 23.03 -14.35 2.38
CA TYR A 301 23.87 -15.35 3.03
C TYR A 301 23.92 -16.68 2.28
N HIS A 302 23.00 -16.93 1.36
CA HIS A 302 22.84 -18.22 0.68
C HIS A 302 22.72 -18.05 -0.83
N ASP A 303 23.24 -19.00 -1.59
CA ASP A 303 23.05 -19.06 -3.05
C ASP A 303 21.81 -19.88 -3.44
N LYS A 304 21.23 -20.62 -2.49
CA LYS A 304 20.03 -21.40 -2.70
C LYS A 304 19.02 -21.17 -1.58
N VAL A 305 17.79 -20.88 -1.97
CA VAL A 305 16.63 -20.67 -1.10
C VAL A 305 15.49 -21.57 -1.52
N THR A 306 14.78 -22.14 -0.55
CA THR A 306 13.60 -22.98 -0.79
C THR A 306 12.37 -22.39 -0.07
N TYR A 307 11.22 -22.47 -0.71
CA TYR A 307 9.96 -21.94 -0.20
C TYR A 307 8.80 -22.88 -0.45
N ILE A 308 7.93 -23.06 0.55
CA ILE A 308 6.65 -23.76 0.41
C ILE A 308 5.55 -22.82 0.91
N GLY A 309 4.62 -22.46 0.03
CA GLY A 309 3.46 -21.63 0.35
C GLY A 309 2.17 -22.43 0.34
N TYR A 310 1.37 -22.29 1.38
CA TYR A 310 0.02 -22.85 1.51
C TYR A 310 -1.00 -21.71 1.47
N ASP A 311 -2.01 -21.82 0.64
CA ASP A 311 -3.08 -20.83 0.51
C ASP A 311 -4.32 -21.45 -0.10
N LEU A 312 -5.48 -20.89 0.21
CA LEU A 312 -6.75 -21.27 -0.43
C LEU A 312 -6.76 -20.92 -1.93
N PHE A 313 -6.05 -19.84 -2.30
CA PHE A 313 -6.04 -19.33 -3.67
C PHE A 313 -7.44 -19.25 -4.31
N GLY A 314 -7.59 -19.81 -5.51
CA GLY A 314 -8.84 -19.84 -6.23
C GLY A 314 -9.93 -20.74 -5.63
N THR A 315 -9.59 -21.57 -4.63
CA THR A 315 -10.56 -22.46 -3.96
C THR A 315 -11.30 -21.80 -2.80
N ALA A 316 -10.92 -20.58 -2.40
CA ALA A 316 -11.57 -19.85 -1.33
C ALA A 316 -13.03 -19.52 -1.68
N THR A 317 -13.96 -19.93 -0.82
CA THR A 317 -15.38 -19.58 -0.94
C THR A 317 -15.70 -18.30 -0.19
N PRO A 318 -16.82 -17.61 -0.50
CA PRO A 318 -17.25 -16.45 0.29
C PRO A 318 -17.38 -16.76 1.79
N GLU A 319 -17.88 -17.96 2.15
CA GLU A 319 -18.05 -18.39 3.53
C GLU A 319 -16.69 -18.59 4.24
N MET A 320 -15.68 -19.13 3.54
CA MET A 320 -14.32 -19.25 4.05
C MET A 320 -13.69 -17.86 4.27
N ASN A 321 -13.84 -16.96 3.31
CA ASN A 321 -13.35 -15.59 3.42
C ASN A 321 -14.02 -14.85 4.59
N GLU A 322 -15.32 -15.02 4.78
CA GLU A 322 -16.05 -14.44 5.91
C GLU A 322 -15.53 -14.99 7.25
N LYS A 323 -15.41 -16.33 7.36
CA LYS A 323 -14.90 -17.00 8.57
C LYS A 323 -13.49 -16.54 8.95
N GLU A 324 -12.62 -16.37 7.97
CA GLU A 324 -11.22 -16.00 8.19
C GLU A 324 -10.96 -14.48 8.04
N PHE A 325 -12.03 -13.68 7.93
CA PHE A 325 -11.98 -12.21 7.80
C PHE A 325 -11.12 -11.70 6.65
N ASN A 326 -10.98 -12.52 5.63
CA ASN A 326 -10.26 -12.14 4.43
C ASN A 326 -11.12 -11.22 3.57
N SER A 327 -10.76 -9.93 3.57
CA SER A 327 -11.38 -8.91 2.73
C SER A 327 -10.60 -8.64 1.43
N LYS A 328 -9.51 -9.39 1.19
CA LYS A 328 -8.68 -9.25 -0.01
C LYS A 328 -9.24 -10.11 -1.14
N ALA A 329 -9.04 -9.67 -2.39
CA ALA A 329 -9.31 -10.52 -3.54
C ALA A 329 -8.39 -11.75 -3.52
N ASN A 330 -8.95 -12.91 -3.84
CA ASN A 330 -8.15 -14.14 -3.91
C ASN A 330 -7.30 -14.15 -5.19
N ASN A 331 -6.01 -14.46 -5.02
CA ASN A 331 -5.12 -14.76 -6.15
C ASN A 331 -5.33 -16.22 -6.58
N THR A 332 -4.98 -16.57 -7.81
CA THR A 332 -4.92 -17.97 -8.24
C THR A 332 -3.53 -18.54 -8.00
N ALA A 333 -3.43 -19.82 -7.71
CA ALA A 333 -2.15 -20.50 -7.58
C ALA A 333 -1.28 -20.35 -8.84
N GLU A 334 -1.92 -20.28 -10.02
CA GLU A 334 -1.26 -20.07 -11.31
C GLU A 334 -0.59 -18.69 -11.37
N SER A 335 -1.33 -17.60 -11.07
CA SER A 335 -0.80 -16.24 -11.13
C SER A 335 0.36 -16.02 -10.14
N VAL A 336 0.27 -16.61 -8.94
CA VAL A 336 1.35 -16.55 -7.95
C VAL A 336 2.54 -17.40 -8.39
N SER A 337 2.30 -18.57 -9.00
CA SER A 337 3.36 -19.42 -9.54
C SER A 337 4.13 -18.72 -10.66
N GLU A 338 3.44 -18.02 -11.57
CA GLU A 338 4.07 -17.23 -12.62
C GLU A 338 4.97 -16.15 -12.04
N ARG A 339 4.48 -15.37 -11.07
CA ARG A 339 5.26 -14.33 -10.38
C ARG A 339 6.52 -14.89 -9.72
N LEU A 340 6.40 -16.00 -8.98
CA LEU A 340 7.55 -16.61 -8.32
C LEU A 340 8.53 -17.25 -9.31
N ALA A 341 8.05 -17.76 -10.46
CA ALA A 341 8.89 -18.27 -11.52
C ALA A 341 9.68 -17.15 -12.23
N GLU A 342 9.07 -15.99 -12.46
CA GLU A 342 9.76 -14.81 -12.99
C GLU A 342 10.86 -14.36 -12.04
N TYR A 343 10.58 -14.27 -10.75
CA TYR A 343 11.57 -13.96 -9.71
C TYR A 343 12.71 -14.99 -9.70
N ALA A 344 12.41 -16.29 -9.78
CA ALA A 344 13.43 -17.34 -9.85
C ALA A 344 14.34 -17.21 -11.07
N ILE A 345 13.77 -16.82 -12.23
CA ILE A 345 14.54 -16.56 -13.46
C ILE A 345 15.47 -15.34 -13.29
N GLU A 346 15.01 -14.28 -12.63
CA GLU A 346 15.85 -13.11 -12.32
C GLU A 346 17.02 -13.49 -11.42
N LYS A 347 16.76 -14.21 -10.34
CA LYS A 347 17.79 -14.66 -9.40
C LYS A 347 18.79 -15.63 -10.03
N ALA A 348 18.35 -16.45 -10.97
CA ALA A 348 19.23 -17.33 -11.73
C ALA A 348 20.27 -16.54 -12.58
N LYS A 349 19.92 -15.35 -13.07
CA LYS A 349 20.87 -14.45 -13.78
C LYS A 349 21.97 -13.94 -12.82
N GLU A 350 21.69 -13.86 -11.53
CA GLU A 350 22.64 -13.49 -10.47
C GLU A 350 23.44 -14.69 -9.95
N GLY A 351 23.23 -15.90 -10.48
CA GLY A 351 23.85 -17.14 -10.02
C GLY A 351 23.20 -17.75 -8.78
N LYS A 352 22.00 -17.28 -8.40
CA LYS A 352 21.24 -17.73 -7.25
C LYS A 352 20.11 -18.68 -7.67
N THR A 353 19.68 -19.54 -6.76
CA THR A 353 18.62 -20.54 -7.01
C THR A 353 17.47 -20.35 -6.05
N PHE A 354 16.29 -20.03 -6.55
CA PHE A 354 15.03 -20.02 -5.80
C PHE A 354 14.16 -21.20 -6.22
N GLU A 355 13.92 -22.13 -5.30
CA GLU A 355 13.01 -23.26 -5.51
C GLU A 355 11.75 -23.04 -4.69
N PHE A 356 10.58 -23.11 -5.32
CA PHE A 356 9.32 -22.93 -4.62
C PHE A 356 8.30 -24.02 -4.96
N LYS A 357 7.37 -24.22 -4.03
CA LYS A 357 6.19 -25.06 -4.19
C LYS A 357 4.99 -24.33 -3.62
N LEU A 358 3.89 -24.24 -4.37
CA LEU A 358 2.60 -23.78 -3.89
C LEU A 358 1.66 -24.95 -3.67
N VAL A 359 0.92 -24.91 -2.57
CA VAL A 359 -0.08 -25.90 -2.18
C VAL A 359 -1.42 -25.21 -2.04
N GLU A 360 -2.31 -25.44 -2.99
CA GLU A 360 -3.65 -24.87 -3.02
C GLU A 360 -4.63 -25.69 -2.19
N GLY A 361 -5.43 -25.02 -1.38
CA GLY A 361 -6.51 -25.62 -0.59
C GLY A 361 -6.45 -25.29 0.89
N ASP A 362 -7.48 -25.71 1.64
CA ASP A 362 -7.57 -25.54 3.08
C ASP A 362 -6.40 -26.24 3.79
N THR A 363 -5.70 -25.52 4.68
CA THR A 363 -4.58 -26.08 5.44
C THR A 363 -4.99 -27.23 6.33
N ASN A 364 -6.25 -27.29 6.79
CA ASN A 364 -6.78 -28.45 7.52
C ASN A 364 -6.73 -29.76 6.70
N GLU A 365 -6.72 -29.67 5.37
CA GLU A 365 -6.65 -30.81 4.48
C GLU A 365 -5.24 -31.00 3.87
N THR A 366 -4.57 -29.90 3.59
CA THR A 366 -3.31 -29.88 2.80
C THR A 366 -2.04 -29.86 3.65
N LEU A 367 -2.09 -29.34 4.87
CA LEU A 367 -0.95 -29.26 5.80
C LEU A 367 -1.04 -30.36 6.84
N THR A 368 -0.69 -31.60 6.47
CA THR A 368 -0.88 -32.80 7.31
C THR A 368 0.41 -33.56 7.61
N ASP A 369 1.51 -33.31 6.89
CA ASP A 369 2.74 -34.10 6.91
C ASP A 369 3.88 -33.46 7.71
N LYS A 370 3.58 -32.42 8.49
CA LYS A 370 4.55 -31.71 9.37
C LYS A 370 5.84 -31.33 8.64
N PRO A 371 5.77 -30.50 7.60
CA PRO A 371 6.93 -30.13 6.82
C PRO A 371 7.95 -29.34 7.67
N VAL A 372 9.24 -29.41 7.27
CA VAL A 372 10.34 -28.79 8.00
C VAL A 372 11.00 -27.70 7.16
N ALA A 373 11.25 -26.54 7.79
CA ALA A 373 12.01 -25.42 7.26
C ALA A 373 12.82 -24.73 8.36
N ASP A 374 13.72 -23.82 8.00
CA ASP A 374 14.47 -23.02 8.97
C ASP A 374 13.57 -22.01 9.66
N LEU A 375 12.65 -21.39 8.91
CA LEU A 375 11.66 -20.46 9.42
C LEU A 375 10.28 -20.76 8.83
N VAL A 376 9.29 -20.72 9.71
CA VAL A 376 7.87 -20.85 9.37
C VAL A 376 7.17 -19.54 9.67
N PHE A 377 6.34 -19.07 8.75
CA PHE A 377 5.50 -17.89 8.92
C PHE A 377 4.01 -18.28 8.78
N ILE A 378 3.26 -18.10 9.87
CA ILE A 378 1.84 -18.40 9.94
C ILE A 378 1.07 -17.07 9.82
N ASP A 379 0.55 -16.81 8.62
CA ASP A 379 -0.18 -15.58 8.21
C ASP A 379 -1.45 -15.95 7.39
N GLY A 380 -2.04 -17.09 7.70
CA GLY A 380 -3.19 -17.64 6.98
C GLY A 380 -4.52 -17.16 7.56
N GLY A 381 -5.27 -18.07 8.17
CA GLY A 381 -6.57 -17.75 8.76
C GLY A 381 -6.45 -17.03 10.10
N HIS A 382 -7.48 -16.21 10.41
CA HIS A 382 -7.56 -15.46 11.69
C HIS A 382 -8.36 -16.21 12.75
N SER A 383 -9.14 -17.23 12.36
CA SER A 383 -9.92 -18.03 13.32
C SER A 383 -8.99 -18.89 14.18
N TYR A 384 -9.42 -19.14 15.44
CA TYR A 384 -8.66 -19.98 16.35
C TYR A 384 -8.44 -21.41 15.82
N GLU A 385 -9.45 -21.97 15.15
CA GLU A 385 -9.35 -23.33 14.59
C GLU A 385 -8.24 -23.42 13.54
N THR A 386 -8.20 -22.48 12.60
CA THR A 386 -7.23 -22.49 11.50
C THR A 386 -5.82 -22.24 12.03
N VAL A 387 -5.61 -21.17 12.81
CA VAL A 387 -4.27 -20.84 13.32
C VAL A 387 -3.73 -21.90 14.28
N SER A 388 -4.59 -22.53 15.09
CA SER A 388 -4.21 -23.61 15.99
C SER A 388 -3.80 -24.87 15.22
N HIS A 389 -4.55 -25.23 14.16
CA HIS A 389 -4.18 -26.32 13.28
C HIS A 389 -2.79 -26.09 12.65
N ASP A 390 -2.60 -24.94 11.99
CA ASP A 390 -1.36 -24.57 11.32
C ASP A 390 -0.18 -24.62 12.31
N TYR A 391 -0.38 -24.03 13.49
CA TYR A 391 0.64 -24.04 14.53
C TYR A 391 1.01 -25.47 14.96
N HIS A 392 0.06 -26.35 15.24
CA HIS A 392 0.34 -27.73 15.65
C HIS A 392 1.03 -28.55 14.57
N GLN A 393 0.77 -28.28 13.31
CA GLN A 393 1.47 -28.91 12.21
C GLN A 393 2.93 -28.41 12.05
N LEU A 394 3.22 -27.16 12.50
CA LEU A 394 4.47 -26.48 12.20
C LEU A 394 5.33 -26.17 13.44
N MET A 395 4.81 -26.34 14.66
CA MET A 395 5.47 -25.95 15.92
C MET A 395 6.78 -26.69 16.24
N HIS A 396 7.10 -27.74 15.51
CA HIS A 396 8.34 -28.49 15.65
C HIS A 396 9.52 -27.85 14.88
N ASN A 397 9.25 -26.79 14.09
CA ASN A 397 10.28 -26.04 13.40
C ASN A 397 11.04 -25.12 14.35
N LYS A 398 12.28 -24.77 13.99
CA LYS A 398 13.19 -24.02 14.89
C LYS A 398 12.77 -22.58 15.12
N VAL A 399 12.24 -21.92 14.09
CA VAL A 399 11.75 -20.54 14.15
C VAL A 399 10.32 -20.53 13.61
N VAL A 400 9.36 -20.29 14.48
CA VAL A 400 7.94 -20.17 14.12
C VAL A 400 7.47 -18.76 14.43
N VAL A 401 7.02 -18.05 13.41
CA VAL A 401 6.51 -16.69 13.48
C VAL A 401 5.01 -16.72 13.21
N LEU A 402 4.21 -16.12 14.09
CA LEU A 402 2.78 -15.96 13.91
C LEU A 402 2.50 -14.48 13.67
N ASP A 403 1.77 -14.15 12.60
CA ASP A 403 1.22 -12.80 12.40
C ASP A 403 -0.03 -12.58 13.26
N ASP A 404 -0.54 -11.37 13.26
CA ASP A 404 -1.82 -10.98 13.84
C ASP A 404 -2.00 -11.28 15.33
N TYR A 405 -0.91 -11.13 16.12
CA TYR A 405 -1.04 -10.97 17.54
C TYR A 405 -1.46 -9.53 17.86
N PHE A 406 -2.70 -9.31 18.27
CA PHE A 406 -3.26 -7.98 18.45
C PHE A 406 -3.09 -7.44 19.87
N SER A 407 -2.95 -6.11 19.97
CA SER A 407 -3.07 -5.35 21.22
C SER A 407 -4.00 -4.16 21.03
N LYS A 408 -4.49 -3.62 22.15
CA LYS A 408 -5.35 -2.44 22.17
C LYS A 408 -4.59 -1.17 21.81
N ASP A 409 -5.29 -0.22 21.18
CA ASP A 409 -4.82 1.15 21.04
C ASP A 409 -5.02 1.98 22.33
N ASP A 410 -4.62 3.25 22.28
CA ASP A 410 -4.78 4.19 23.41
C ASP A 410 -6.26 4.46 23.78
N ASN A 411 -7.22 4.11 22.93
CA ASN A 411 -8.65 4.27 23.15
C ASN A 411 -9.34 2.95 23.54
N ASP A 412 -8.58 1.92 23.87
CA ASP A 412 -9.05 0.58 24.23
C ASP A 412 -9.72 -0.19 23.08
N ASN A 413 -9.51 0.26 21.82
CA ASN A 413 -10.01 -0.44 20.64
C ASN A 413 -9.03 -1.54 20.19
N TRP A 414 -9.56 -2.62 19.68
CA TRP A 414 -8.84 -3.69 18.98
C TRP A 414 -9.83 -4.56 18.20
N PRO A 415 -9.37 -5.45 17.29
CA PRO A 415 -10.25 -6.32 16.50
C PRO A 415 -11.19 -7.16 17.38
N GLU A 416 -12.34 -7.53 16.83
CA GLU A 416 -13.33 -8.38 17.50
C GLU A 416 -12.73 -9.72 17.94
N GLU A 417 -13.38 -10.41 18.89
CA GLU A 417 -12.81 -11.60 19.53
C GLU A 417 -12.59 -12.75 18.54
N GLU A 418 -13.48 -12.89 17.56
CA GLU A 418 -13.40 -13.91 16.53
C GLU A 418 -12.14 -13.76 15.66
N HIS A 419 -11.64 -12.54 15.48
CA HIS A 419 -10.45 -12.23 14.69
C HIS A 419 -9.13 -12.47 15.42
N ARG A 420 -9.20 -12.71 16.71
CA ARG A 420 -8.04 -12.81 17.62
C ARG A 420 -7.62 -14.26 17.88
N GLY A 421 -7.69 -15.13 16.87
CA GLY A 421 -7.31 -16.54 17.00
C GLY A 421 -5.89 -16.72 17.49
N VAL A 422 -4.93 -15.93 17.01
CA VAL A 422 -3.53 -15.95 17.48
C VAL A 422 -3.43 -15.55 18.95
N ASN A 423 -4.15 -14.53 19.41
CA ASN A 423 -4.17 -14.14 20.82
C ASN A 423 -4.70 -15.25 21.72
N LYS A 424 -5.75 -15.94 21.27
CA LYS A 424 -6.32 -17.06 22.02
C LYS A 424 -5.33 -18.22 22.07
N LEU A 425 -4.78 -18.64 20.94
CA LEU A 425 -3.77 -19.69 20.87
C LEU A 425 -2.56 -19.35 21.75
N TRP A 426 -2.09 -18.11 21.68
CA TRP A 426 -0.99 -17.62 22.50
C TRP A 426 -1.29 -17.76 23.99
N THR A 427 -2.47 -17.34 24.41
CA THR A 427 -2.87 -17.32 25.82
C THR A 427 -3.11 -18.72 26.36
N GLU A 428 -3.71 -19.61 25.59
CA GLU A 428 -4.12 -20.94 26.03
C GLU A 428 -2.98 -21.97 25.93
N GLU A 429 -2.08 -21.84 24.95
CA GLU A 429 -1.14 -22.91 24.64
C GLU A 429 0.34 -22.46 24.56
N ILE A 430 0.62 -21.27 23.97
CA ILE A 430 2.02 -20.93 23.62
C ILE A 430 2.77 -20.30 24.80
N LYS A 431 2.18 -19.33 25.49
CA LYS A 431 2.91 -18.51 26.48
C LYS A 431 3.48 -19.28 27.65
N GLU A 432 2.91 -20.44 27.98
CA GLU A 432 3.33 -21.29 29.12
C GLU A 432 4.20 -22.47 28.66
N ARG A 433 4.66 -22.49 27.40
CA ARG A 433 5.55 -23.54 26.91
C ARG A 433 6.91 -23.47 27.59
N GLU A 434 7.31 -24.56 28.26
CA GLU A 434 8.63 -24.69 28.89
C GLU A 434 9.71 -25.24 27.93
N ASP A 435 9.26 -25.83 26.82
CA ASP A 435 10.11 -26.48 25.79
C ASP A 435 10.48 -25.56 24.63
N ALA A 436 10.13 -24.26 24.71
CA ALA A 436 10.44 -23.26 23.70
C ALA A 436 10.71 -21.89 24.31
N ASN A 437 11.48 -21.05 23.62
CA ASN A 437 11.56 -19.62 23.94
C ASN A 437 10.45 -18.88 23.19
N VAL A 438 9.54 -18.21 23.92
CA VAL A 438 8.37 -17.55 23.34
C VAL A 438 8.40 -16.05 23.59
N TYR A 439 8.11 -15.25 22.56
CA TYR A 439 8.17 -13.77 22.59
C TYR A 439 7.04 -13.16 21.79
N VAL A 440 6.47 -12.05 22.26
CA VAL A 440 5.72 -11.13 21.41
C VAL A 440 6.66 -10.01 20.99
N ILE A 441 6.85 -9.84 19.68
CA ILE A 441 7.70 -8.79 19.10
C ILE A 441 6.81 -7.62 18.71
N PRO A 442 6.84 -6.49 19.44
CA PRO A 442 6.00 -5.35 19.11
C PRO A 442 6.39 -4.73 17.78
N SER A 443 5.44 -4.61 16.88
CA SER A 443 5.55 -3.84 15.66
C SER A 443 4.80 -2.51 15.76
N ASN A 444 3.73 -2.48 16.55
CA ASN A 444 2.81 -1.35 16.64
C ASN A 444 2.25 -0.94 15.26
N ASP A 445 2.04 -1.91 14.40
CA ASP A 445 1.41 -1.66 13.11
C ASP A 445 -0.10 -1.47 13.33
N PRO A 446 -0.70 -0.33 12.90
CA PRO A 446 -2.10 -0.05 13.16
C PRO A 446 -3.02 -1.00 12.40
N VAL A 447 -4.10 -1.41 13.04
CA VAL A 447 -5.12 -2.31 12.48
C VAL A 447 -6.39 -1.53 12.15
N LYS A 448 -7.03 -1.89 11.05
CA LYS A 448 -8.36 -1.39 10.70
C LYS A 448 -9.35 -1.81 11.81
N GLY A 449 -10.11 -0.85 12.32
CA GLY A 449 -11.03 -1.09 13.46
C GLY A 449 -10.44 -0.78 14.82
N GLY A 450 -9.17 -0.41 14.89
CA GLY A 450 -8.45 -0.02 16.11
C GLY A 450 -7.49 -1.10 16.61
N GLY A 451 -6.53 -0.67 17.44
CA GLY A 451 -5.49 -1.53 17.97
C GLY A 451 -4.24 -1.63 17.11
N PHE A 452 -3.35 -2.49 17.53
CA PHE A 452 -2.07 -2.75 16.85
C PHE A 452 -1.87 -4.24 16.65
N THR A 453 -1.17 -4.60 15.57
CA THR A 453 -0.70 -5.97 15.33
C THR A 453 0.79 -6.10 15.58
N HIS A 454 1.19 -7.27 16.01
CA HIS A 454 2.54 -7.66 16.39
C HIS A 454 2.84 -9.07 15.89
N LEU A 455 4.10 -9.50 16.01
CA LEU A 455 4.48 -10.89 15.74
C LEU A 455 4.55 -11.70 17.03
N GLY A 456 3.98 -12.90 17.02
CA GLY A 456 4.32 -13.96 17.96
C GLY A 456 5.54 -14.72 17.45
N LEU A 457 6.53 -14.97 18.30
CA LEU A 457 7.75 -15.72 17.95
C LEU A 457 7.93 -16.89 18.90
N VAL A 458 8.03 -18.08 18.36
CA VAL A 458 8.34 -19.32 19.08
C VAL A 458 9.66 -19.88 18.55
N LEU A 459 10.64 -20.02 19.41
CA LEU A 459 11.98 -20.48 19.07
C LEU A 459 12.31 -21.81 19.74
N ASP A 460 13.02 -22.65 19.02
CA ASP A 460 13.74 -23.78 19.60
C ASP A 460 14.64 -23.28 20.77
N PRO A 461 14.60 -23.92 21.95
CA PRO A 461 15.33 -23.46 23.13
C PRO A 461 16.85 -23.41 22.94
N ASP A 462 17.39 -24.18 21.98
CA ASP A 462 18.82 -24.21 21.65
C ASP A 462 19.26 -23.03 20.76
N LEU A 463 18.31 -22.28 20.17
CA LEU A 463 18.63 -21.12 19.38
C LEU A 463 18.98 -19.90 20.26
N PRO A 464 19.92 -19.04 19.80
CA PRO A 464 20.18 -17.78 20.48
C PRO A 464 18.94 -16.89 20.47
N LYS A 465 18.70 -16.18 21.58
CA LYS A 465 17.57 -15.25 21.70
C LYS A 465 17.63 -14.16 20.64
N PHE A 466 16.53 -13.94 19.93
CA PHE A 466 16.43 -12.91 18.91
C PHE A 466 16.52 -11.51 19.54
N LYS A 467 17.31 -10.64 18.92
CA LYS A 467 17.43 -9.23 19.29
C LYS A 467 17.07 -8.37 18.10
N ALA A 468 15.85 -7.89 18.08
CA ALA A 468 15.39 -6.98 17.02
C ALA A 468 16.20 -5.66 17.03
N ARG A 469 16.61 -5.20 15.86
CA ARG A 469 17.34 -3.93 15.67
C ARG A 469 16.45 -2.79 15.23
N VAL A 470 15.14 -2.95 15.27
CA VAL A 470 14.21 -1.91 14.81
C VAL A 470 14.30 -0.72 15.76
N PRO A 471 14.68 0.48 15.29
CA PRO A 471 14.69 1.66 16.13
C PRO A 471 13.25 1.98 16.54
N ILE A 472 12.97 1.91 17.84
CA ILE A 472 11.73 2.43 18.39
C ILE A 472 11.89 3.95 18.42
N ILE A 473 11.25 4.65 17.50
CA ILE A 473 11.09 6.10 17.60
C ILE A 473 10.01 6.34 18.65
N VAL A 474 10.43 6.48 19.90
CA VAL A 474 9.56 6.98 20.96
C VAL A 474 9.57 8.48 20.87
N THR A 475 8.48 9.07 20.42
CA THR A 475 8.21 10.50 20.61
C THR A 475 7.54 10.67 21.98
N PRO A 476 8.25 11.13 23.03
CA PRO A 476 7.59 11.39 24.30
C PRO A 476 6.61 12.56 24.13
N LYS A 477 5.37 12.39 24.59
CA LYS A 477 4.33 13.43 24.60
C LYS A 477 4.74 14.71 25.37
N ASP A 478 5.87 14.70 26.10
CA ASP A 478 6.31 15.74 27.03
C ASP A 478 7.69 16.33 26.72
N CYS A 479 8.19 16.26 25.48
CA CYS A 479 9.44 16.92 25.12
C CYS A 479 9.21 18.41 24.91
N VAL A 480 9.51 19.21 25.94
CA VAL A 480 9.67 20.65 25.81
C VAL A 480 11.04 20.92 25.17
N PRO A 481 11.15 21.73 24.11
CA PRO A 481 12.45 22.12 23.55
C PRO A 481 13.25 22.91 24.62
N SER A 482 14.43 22.45 24.96
CA SER A 482 15.38 23.21 25.75
C SER A 482 16.69 23.33 24.99
N ASP A 483 17.41 24.43 25.24
CA ASP A 483 18.65 24.82 24.53
C ASP A 483 19.86 23.88 24.76
N ASP A 484 19.69 22.81 25.53
CA ASP A 484 20.73 21.82 25.80
C ASP A 484 20.32 20.43 25.27
N ILE A 485 20.46 20.28 23.94
CA ILE A 485 20.09 19.06 23.21
C ILE A 485 20.87 17.84 23.71
N GLN A 486 22.14 17.95 24.10
CA GLN A 486 22.94 16.79 24.50
C GLN A 486 22.56 16.25 25.88
N ASN A 487 22.24 17.11 26.83
CA ASN A 487 21.78 16.69 28.17
C ASN A 487 20.36 16.12 28.11
N ASN A 488 19.51 16.63 27.20
CA ASN A 488 18.18 16.11 26.96
C ASN A 488 18.19 14.73 26.30
N ILE A 489 19.06 14.47 25.35
CA ILE A 489 19.20 13.15 24.73
C ILE A 489 19.59 12.12 25.80
N LYS A 490 20.53 12.41 26.66
CA LYS A 490 20.99 11.51 27.73
C LYS A 490 19.91 11.25 28.79
N ALA A 491 19.16 12.29 29.19
CA ALA A 491 18.04 12.16 30.13
C ALA A 491 16.84 11.41 29.51
N ASN A 492 16.62 11.55 28.20
CA ASN A 492 15.58 10.85 27.48
C ASN A 492 15.95 9.38 27.23
N LEU A 493 17.21 9.08 26.92
CA LEU A 493 17.69 7.69 26.83
C LEU A 493 17.48 6.94 28.16
N THR A 494 17.77 7.57 29.29
CA THR A 494 17.54 6.97 30.61
C THR A 494 16.04 6.76 30.91
N LYS A 495 15.16 7.65 30.44
CA LYS A 495 13.70 7.49 30.54
C LYS A 495 13.19 6.41 29.58
N ILE A 496 13.75 6.31 28.38
CA ILE A 496 13.45 5.28 27.40
C ILE A 496 13.87 3.91 27.94
N ASP A 497 15.09 3.80 28.49
CA ASP A 497 15.57 2.57 29.12
C ASP A 497 14.67 2.14 30.28
N LYS A 498 14.26 3.09 31.13
CA LYS A 498 13.34 2.82 32.22
C LYS A 498 11.93 2.44 31.73
N TRP A 499 11.44 3.09 30.70
CA TRP A 499 10.15 2.75 30.07
C TRP A 499 10.19 1.38 29.38
N ILE A 500 11.27 1.09 28.67
CA ILE A 500 11.55 -0.24 28.08
C ILE A 500 11.55 -1.29 29.20
N ASP A 501 12.27 -1.03 30.29
CA ASP A 501 12.32 -1.90 31.46
C ASP A 501 10.94 -2.11 32.13
N GLU A 502 10.12 -1.06 32.20
CA GLU A 502 8.80 -1.12 32.84
C GLU A 502 7.71 -1.71 31.93
N LYS A 503 7.73 -1.40 30.62
CA LYS A 503 6.70 -1.85 29.65
C LYS A 503 7.05 -3.17 28.99
N CYS A 504 8.32 -3.48 28.83
CA CYS A 504 8.79 -4.73 28.26
C CYS A 504 8.84 -5.87 29.29
N ARG A 505 8.59 -5.60 30.57
CA ARG A 505 8.43 -6.59 31.64
C ARG A 505 6.99 -7.08 31.83
N ILE A 506 6.13 -6.96 30.84
CA ILE A 506 4.82 -7.61 30.89
C ILE A 506 5.04 -9.11 30.68
N ASN A 507 5.07 -9.84 31.80
CA ASN A 507 5.20 -11.29 31.91
C ASN A 507 6.53 -11.87 31.37
N ASN A 508 7.60 -11.64 32.13
CA ASN A 508 8.87 -12.39 32.02
C ASN A 508 9.36 -12.62 30.59
N GLU A 509 10.09 -11.65 30.05
CA GLU A 509 10.95 -11.80 28.89
C GLU A 509 10.49 -11.19 27.56
N ILE A 510 10.60 -9.89 27.45
CA ILE A 510 10.79 -9.23 26.17
C ILE A 510 12.20 -8.63 26.17
N ILE A 511 13.05 -9.04 25.24
CA ILE A 511 14.40 -8.51 25.13
C ILE A 511 14.48 -7.63 23.87
N PHE A 512 14.54 -6.33 24.06
CA PHE A 512 14.91 -5.37 23.02
C PHE A 512 16.32 -4.85 23.28
N VAL A 513 17.11 -4.74 22.24
CA VAL A 513 18.34 -3.93 22.26
C VAL A 513 18.15 -2.82 21.25
N VAL A 514 17.98 -1.60 21.76
CA VAL A 514 18.10 -0.37 20.97
C VAL A 514 19.57 -0.05 20.86
N SER A 515 20.11 0.01 19.66
CA SER A 515 21.45 0.51 19.39
C SER A 515 21.38 1.91 18.82
#